data_272c02326cfbaa528332f8e1704eee29
#
_entry.id   272c02326cfbaa528332f8e1704eee29
#
_cell.length_a   1.000
_cell.length_b   1.000
_cell.length_c   1.000
_cell.angle_alpha   90.00
_cell.angle_beta   90.00
_cell.angle_gamma   90.00
#
_symmetry.space_group_name_H-M   'P 1'
#
loop_
_entity.id
_entity.type
_entity.pdbx_description
1 polymer ?
#
loop_
_entity_poly.entity_id
_entity_poly.type
_entity_poly.pdbx_seq_one_letter_code
_entity_poly.pdbx_strand_id
1 'polypeptide(L)'
;MSSLSVCNWRRGANRFAGLAALSLLASALLGPALAEPAPSAPAAAPPAASEAPEAPAASDADAPPAAGAAPAVPGAVQAKVTLPIIYLGKQYQEPLPLPYAEKIITDKGIQGARLSIKEANQAGNFVGHAFDLVEAIVPEDGDVVAKAKEVLKDGDALIIADLEAADLLAVADLPAAKNSIIMNIRASDTALRQEQCRSNVFHIIPDWAMRADALAQYLIWKKWPRWYVIRRDTPADKDYLAQVKRAAARFGGKVVDDKVYDLPPGARNLDSGYQQVQSQIPMETESAPEHDVVWVINSDDDFGDYLMYRTYSPRPVVGTQGLQALAWDPSYTESGAMHFQNAIPRIAKRKPTERDYTAWLGIRSIADAAMRSGKTTIKDLKAFLLSDDFKLEGFKGQALSFRSWDHQMRQPIILGGGTRVPVSNSPQEGFLHQTNITDTLGFDKPETKCKLVQPPA
;
A
#
# COMPACT_ATOMS: atom_id res chain seq x y z
N MET A 1 -59.87 -22.49 -34.93
CA MET A 1 -60.39 -21.47 -35.87
C MET A 1 -59.26 -20.46 -36.03
N SER A 2 -58.53 -20.62 -37.06
CA SER A 2 -58.31 -19.74 -38.26
C SER A 2 -57.46 -18.52 -37.88
N SER A 3 -56.41 -18.11 -38.57
CA SER A 3 -55.81 -18.49 -39.85
C SER A 3 -54.40 -17.87 -39.99
N LEU A 4 -53.54 -18.57 -40.68
CA LEU A 4 -52.27 -18.19 -41.26
C LEU A 4 -52.36 -16.93 -42.15
N SER A 5 -51.29 -16.14 -42.22
CA SER A 5 -50.99 -15.37 -43.46
C SER A 5 -49.44 -15.28 -43.63
N VAL A 6 -48.99 -15.98 -44.65
CA VAL A 6 -47.67 -16.04 -45.26
C VAL A 6 -47.62 -14.93 -46.30
N CYS A 7 -46.56 -14.14 -46.37
CA CYS A 7 -46.25 -13.34 -47.55
C CYS A 7 -44.81 -13.51 -47.97
N ASN A 8 -44.65 -14.19 -49.09
CA ASN A 8 -43.45 -14.39 -49.87
C ASN A 8 -43.25 -13.21 -50.82
N TRP A 9 -42.05 -12.70 -50.98
CA TRP A 9 -41.70 -12.02 -52.22
C TRP A 9 -40.26 -12.28 -52.66
N ARG A 10 -40.15 -12.42 -53.95
CA ARG A 10 -39.18 -13.04 -54.82
C ARG A 10 -37.94 -12.19 -55.10
N ARG A 11 -36.87 -12.93 -55.36
CA ARG A 11 -35.71 -12.77 -56.21
C ARG A 11 -35.73 -11.69 -57.30
N GLY A 12 -34.59 -10.99 -57.44
CA GLY A 12 -34.17 -10.30 -58.63
C GLY A 12 -32.67 -10.40 -58.84
N ALA A 13 -32.27 -11.29 -59.75
CA ALA A 13 -30.90 -11.41 -60.26
C ALA A 13 -30.70 -10.40 -61.40
N ASN A 14 -29.57 -9.70 -61.44
CA ASN A 14 -29.07 -9.10 -62.67
C ASN A 14 -27.56 -9.29 -62.77
N ARG A 15 -27.20 -10.00 -63.82
CA ARG A 15 -25.87 -10.20 -64.38
C ARG A 15 -25.50 -8.98 -65.22
N PHE A 16 -24.26 -8.49 -65.12
CA PHE A 16 -23.60 -7.89 -66.27
C PHE A 16 -22.12 -8.35 -66.26
N ALA A 17 -21.75 -8.95 -67.38
CA ALA A 17 -20.40 -9.33 -67.76
C ALA A 17 -19.78 -8.16 -68.57
N GLY A 18 -18.49 -7.99 -68.49
CA GLY A 18 -17.79 -6.99 -69.33
C GLY A 18 -16.28 -6.96 -69.11
N LEU A 19 -15.58 -7.81 -69.81
CA LEU A 19 -14.33 -7.64 -70.57
C LEU A 19 -13.03 -7.12 -69.92
N ALA A 20 -12.07 -8.00 -70.14
CA ALA A 20 -10.63 -7.95 -69.93
C ALA A 20 -9.89 -6.75 -70.60
N ALA A 21 -8.81 -6.33 -70.01
CA ALA A 21 -7.63 -5.79 -70.73
C ALA A 21 -6.36 -6.22 -69.95
N LEU A 22 -5.60 -7.08 -70.55
CA LEU A 22 -4.19 -7.40 -70.24
C LEU A 22 -3.35 -6.14 -70.56
N SER A 23 -2.50 -5.77 -69.62
CA SER A 23 -1.33 -4.95 -69.89
C SER A 23 -0.17 -5.49 -69.08
N LEU A 24 0.69 -6.27 -69.74
CA LEU A 24 2.01 -6.63 -69.31
C LEU A 24 2.90 -5.40 -69.33
N LEU A 25 3.49 -5.03 -68.21
CA LEU A 25 4.67 -4.21 -68.18
C LEU A 25 5.63 -4.83 -67.15
N ALA A 26 6.72 -5.34 -67.70
CA ALA A 26 7.88 -5.79 -66.98
C ALA A 26 8.54 -4.59 -66.29
N SER A 27 8.75 -4.66 -65.02
CA SER A 27 9.64 -3.73 -64.33
C SER A 27 10.61 -4.51 -63.45
N ALA A 28 11.84 -4.23 -63.69
CA ALA A 28 13.05 -4.82 -63.23
C ALA A 28 13.15 -5.02 -61.70
N LEU A 29 13.70 -6.14 -61.30
CA LEU A 29 14.30 -6.45 -60.01
C LEU A 29 15.39 -5.45 -59.67
N LEU A 30 15.16 -4.57 -58.70
CA LEU A 30 16.22 -3.92 -57.93
C LEU A 30 16.00 -4.34 -56.48
N GLY A 31 16.85 -5.30 -56.05
CA GLY A 31 16.95 -5.67 -54.64
C GLY A 31 17.57 -4.53 -53.82
N PRO A 32 17.20 -4.37 -52.56
CA PRO A 32 17.88 -3.45 -51.68
C PRO A 32 19.29 -3.96 -51.41
N ALA A 33 20.30 -3.13 -51.73
CA ALA A 33 21.70 -3.35 -51.37
C ALA A 33 21.81 -3.38 -49.84
N LEU A 34 22.32 -4.50 -49.32
CA LEU A 34 22.83 -4.58 -47.96
C LEU A 34 23.97 -3.57 -47.82
N ALA A 35 23.75 -2.52 -47.05
CA ALA A 35 24.80 -1.60 -46.63
C ALA A 35 25.69 -2.38 -45.63
N GLU A 36 26.98 -2.56 -46.02
CA GLU A 36 28.03 -2.99 -45.12
C GLU A 36 28.18 -2.00 -43.96
N PRO A 37 28.34 -2.48 -42.72
CA PRO A 37 28.67 -1.57 -41.63
C PRO A 37 30.11 -1.05 -41.78
N ALA A 38 30.23 0.27 -41.71
CA ALA A 38 31.53 0.96 -41.69
C ALA A 38 32.36 0.46 -40.49
N PRO A 39 33.72 0.37 -40.65
CA PRO A 39 34.58 -0.07 -39.57
C PRO A 39 34.54 0.91 -38.41
N SER A 40 34.26 0.38 -37.22
CA SER A 40 34.32 1.12 -35.95
C SER A 40 35.71 1.68 -35.71
N ALA A 41 35.78 2.98 -35.45
CA ALA A 41 36.99 3.64 -34.99
C ALA A 41 37.46 3.01 -33.65
N PRO A 42 38.79 2.92 -33.41
CA PRO A 42 39.32 2.35 -32.19
C PRO A 42 38.88 3.20 -30.97
N ALA A 43 38.44 2.54 -29.94
CA ALA A 43 38.10 3.15 -28.66
C ALA A 43 39.30 3.90 -28.08
N ALA A 44 39.10 5.17 -27.77
CA ALA A 44 40.08 5.98 -27.05
C ALA A 44 40.34 5.36 -25.67
N ALA A 45 41.60 5.18 -25.33
CA ALA A 45 42.04 4.72 -24.02
C ALA A 45 41.59 5.72 -22.93
N PRO A 46 41.24 5.23 -21.72
CA PRO A 46 40.92 6.11 -20.60
C PRO A 46 42.14 6.97 -20.24
N PRO A 47 41.97 8.24 -19.83
CA PRO A 47 43.07 9.08 -19.38
C PRO A 47 43.75 8.47 -18.16
N ALA A 48 45.08 8.48 -18.16
CA ALA A 48 45.92 8.03 -17.06
C ALA A 48 45.52 8.77 -15.76
N ALA A 49 45.44 8.01 -14.69
CA ALA A 49 45.25 8.56 -13.34
C ALA A 49 46.39 9.55 -13.04
N SER A 50 46.03 10.79 -12.71
CA SER A 50 46.90 11.80 -12.17
C SER A 50 47.44 11.32 -10.83
N GLU A 51 48.74 11.18 -10.70
CA GLU A 51 49.44 10.91 -9.46
C GLU A 51 49.09 11.99 -8.44
N ALA A 52 48.61 11.54 -7.27
CA ALA A 52 48.49 12.41 -6.10
C ALA A 52 49.88 12.81 -5.59
N PRO A 53 50.09 14.05 -5.15
CA PRO A 53 51.39 14.48 -4.60
C PRO A 53 51.70 13.70 -3.32
N GLU A 54 52.91 13.16 -3.26
CA GLU A 54 53.48 12.53 -2.07
C GLU A 54 53.52 13.53 -0.90
N ALA A 55 52.98 13.09 0.24
CA ALA A 55 53.10 13.82 1.49
C ALA A 55 54.54 13.75 2.01
N PRO A 56 55.11 14.84 2.54
CA PRO A 56 56.48 14.85 3.04
C PRO A 56 56.60 13.96 4.28
N ALA A 57 57.68 13.23 4.37
CA ALA A 57 58.04 12.36 5.48
C ALA A 57 58.05 13.16 6.80
N ALA A 58 57.31 12.67 7.81
CA ALA A 58 57.34 13.21 9.14
C ALA A 58 58.68 12.86 9.82
N SER A 59 59.38 13.87 10.27
CA SER A 59 60.55 13.74 11.11
C SER A 59 60.15 13.36 12.51
N ASP A 60 60.85 12.36 13.08
CA ASP A 60 60.80 11.99 14.48
C ASP A 60 61.15 13.19 15.39
N ALA A 61 60.19 13.75 16.09
CA ALA A 61 60.44 14.47 17.34
C ALA A 61 59.12 14.62 18.13
N ASP A 62 59.21 14.26 19.41
CA ASP A 62 58.25 14.53 20.51
C ASP A 62 57.02 13.65 20.62
N ALA A 63 57.16 12.57 21.39
CA ALA A 63 56.03 11.92 22.06
C ALA A 63 55.40 12.88 23.11
N PRO A 64 54.10 13.14 23.06
CA PRO A 64 53.41 13.91 24.11
C PRO A 64 53.39 13.10 25.43
N PRO A 65 53.44 13.76 26.59
CA PRO A 65 53.37 13.09 27.88
C PRO A 65 52.03 12.37 28.03
N ALA A 66 52.02 11.21 28.66
CA ALA A 66 50.86 10.39 28.96
C ALA A 66 49.73 11.23 29.53
N ALA A 67 48.66 11.37 28.77
CA ALA A 67 47.43 12.00 29.23
C ALA A 67 46.89 11.19 30.42
N GLY A 68 46.85 11.84 31.56
CA GLY A 68 46.22 11.30 32.75
C GLY A 68 44.80 10.84 32.43
N ALA A 69 44.43 9.67 32.89
CA ALA A 69 43.12 9.09 32.76
C ALA A 69 42.07 10.14 33.19
N ALA A 70 41.24 10.59 32.22
CA ALA A 70 40.07 11.38 32.55
C ALA A 70 39.25 10.60 33.60
N PRO A 71 38.73 11.25 34.64
CA PRO A 71 37.90 10.56 35.61
C PRO A 71 36.72 9.93 34.88
N ALA A 72 36.56 8.63 34.96
CA ALA A 72 35.36 7.92 34.52
C ALA A 72 34.18 8.57 35.24
N VAL A 73 33.34 9.27 34.51
CA VAL A 73 32.04 9.70 35.01
C VAL A 73 31.30 8.41 35.32
N PRO A 74 30.90 8.15 36.58
CA PRO A 74 30.06 7.03 36.89
C PRO A 74 28.76 7.21 36.13
N GLY A 75 28.58 6.51 35.01
CA GLY A 75 27.29 6.42 34.37
C GLY A 75 26.35 5.79 35.38
N ALA A 76 25.50 6.59 35.99
CA ALA A 76 24.37 6.04 36.72
C ALA A 76 23.66 5.11 35.73
N VAL A 77 23.67 3.80 36.01
CA VAL A 77 22.87 2.82 35.31
C VAL A 77 21.41 3.23 35.56
N GLN A 78 20.85 4.02 34.67
CA GLN A 78 19.43 4.34 34.75
C GLN A 78 18.67 3.02 34.66
N ALA A 79 17.81 2.78 35.65
CA ALA A 79 16.94 1.61 35.64
C ALA A 79 16.20 1.56 34.30
N LYS A 80 16.44 0.53 33.53
CA LYS A 80 15.86 0.38 32.19
C LYS A 80 14.39 0.04 32.32
N VAL A 81 13.50 0.91 31.83
CA VAL A 81 12.07 0.65 31.80
C VAL A 81 11.76 -0.17 30.55
N THR A 82 11.21 -1.38 30.72
CA THR A 82 10.79 -2.24 29.61
C THR A 82 9.32 -2.09 29.35
N LEU A 83 8.95 -1.78 28.11
CA LEU A 83 7.58 -1.65 27.61
C LEU A 83 7.26 -2.87 26.73
N PRO A 84 6.34 -3.77 27.15
CA PRO A 84 5.88 -4.85 26.29
C PRO A 84 4.93 -4.30 25.22
N ILE A 85 5.15 -4.71 23.97
CA ILE A 85 4.28 -4.42 22.83
C ILE A 85 3.80 -5.75 22.28
N ILE A 86 2.49 -5.94 22.23
CA ILE A 86 1.86 -7.17 21.77
C ILE A 86 1.58 -7.05 20.28
N TYR A 87 2.15 -7.96 19.46
CA TYR A 87 1.70 -8.16 18.11
C TYR A 87 0.58 -9.20 18.12
N LEU A 88 -0.66 -8.74 17.97
CA LEU A 88 -1.85 -9.57 17.91
C LEU A 88 -2.27 -9.75 16.47
N GLY A 89 -2.16 -10.96 15.96
CA GLY A 89 -2.45 -11.27 14.56
C GLY A 89 -3.29 -12.52 14.40
N LYS A 90 -3.99 -12.60 13.27
CA LYS A 90 -4.65 -13.81 12.80
C LYS A 90 -4.17 -14.12 11.39
N GLN A 91 -3.94 -15.39 11.10
CA GLN A 91 -3.65 -15.84 9.76
C GLN A 91 -4.98 -15.86 8.98
N TYR A 92 -5.10 -14.99 7.98
CA TYR A 92 -6.20 -15.02 7.02
C TYR A 92 -5.73 -15.64 5.72
N GLN A 93 -6.66 -16.12 4.92
CA GLN A 93 -6.35 -16.62 3.60
C GLN A 93 -5.75 -15.48 2.75
N GLU A 94 -4.52 -15.71 2.28
CA GLU A 94 -3.85 -14.75 1.42
C GLU A 94 -4.11 -15.10 -0.05
N PRO A 95 -4.32 -14.09 -0.93
CA PRO A 95 -4.46 -14.33 -2.36
C PRO A 95 -3.25 -15.08 -2.91
N LEU A 96 -3.49 -16.00 -3.84
CA LEU A 96 -2.42 -16.69 -4.54
C LEU A 96 -1.66 -15.70 -5.43
N PRO A 97 -0.32 -15.75 -5.46
CA PRO A 97 0.44 -14.91 -6.38
C PRO A 97 0.12 -15.30 -7.83
N LEU A 98 0.12 -14.30 -8.74
CA LEU A 98 -0.14 -14.54 -10.16
C LEU A 98 0.87 -15.50 -10.79
N PRO A 99 2.20 -15.35 -10.56
CA PRO A 99 3.18 -16.35 -10.99
C PRO A 99 3.22 -17.51 -9.99
N TYR A 100 2.94 -18.72 -10.44
CA TYR A 100 3.06 -19.95 -9.62
C TYR A 100 4.44 -20.15 -8.96
N ALA A 101 5.47 -19.53 -9.53
CA ALA A 101 6.84 -19.60 -8.98
C ALA A 101 7.01 -18.73 -7.72
N GLU A 102 6.14 -17.78 -7.47
CA GLU A 102 6.20 -16.92 -6.27
C GLU A 102 5.57 -17.65 -5.09
N LYS A 103 6.27 -17.57 -3.96
CA LYS A 103 5.77 -18.17 -2.72
C LYS A 103 4.73 -17.25 -2.07
N ILE A 104 3.70 -17.85 -1.50
CA ILE A 104 2.78 -17.13 -0.61
C ILE A 104 3.59 -16.60 0.58
N ILE A 105 3.44 -15.31 0.85
CA ILE A 105 4.10 -14.66 1.97
C ILE A 105 3.19 -14.80 3.20
N THR A 106 3.59 -15.63 4.16
CA THR A 106 2.83 -15.91 5.39
C THR A 106 3.27 -15.10 6.61
N ASP A 107 4.38 -14.35 6.48
CA ASP A 107 5.00 -13.57 7.54
C ASP A 107 4.90 -12.05 7.32
N LYS A 108 3.89 -11.61 6.56
CA LYS A 108 3.59 -10.18 6.36
C LYS A 108 3.31 -9.52 7.71
N GLY A 109 3.84 -8.32 7.92
CA GLY A 109 3.62 -7.52 9.12
C GLY A 109 4.57 -7.86 10.26
N ILE A 110 4.64 -9.13 10.68
CA ILE A 110 5.47 -9.51 11.82
C ILE A 110 6.97 -9.20 11.62
N GLN A 111 7.47 -9.28 10.39
CA GLN A 111 8.87 -8.93 10.09
C GLN A 111 9.13 -7.43 10.25
N GLY A 112 8.15 -6.59 9.89
CA GLY A 112 8.19 -5.15 10.15
C GLY A 112 8.21 -4.84 11.64
N ALA A 113 7.39 -5.56 12.42
CA ALA A 113 7.36 -5.43 13.87
C ALA A 113 8.71 -5.78 14.50
N ARG A 114 9.29 -6.94 14.13
CA ARG A 114 10.62 -7.38 14.63
C ARG A 114 11.73 -6.39 14.29
N LEU A 115 11.69 -5.82 13.06
CA LEU A 115 12.64 -4.78 12.65
C LEU A 115 12.51 -3.54 13.54
N SER A 116 11.29 -3.06 13.74
CA SER A 116 11.04 -1.84 14.50
C SER A 116 11.44 -1.98 15.97
N ILE A 117 11.17 -3.12 16.61
CA ILE A 117 11.64 -3.41 17.99
C ILE A 117 13.16 -3.38 18.08
N LYS A 118 13.86 -3.99 17.11
CA LYS A 118 15.32 -3.96 17.07
C LYS A 118 15.84 -2.52 16.99
N GLU A 119 15.28 -1.70 16.12
CA GLU A 119 15.68 -0.30 15.96
C GLU A 119 15.32 0.55 17.19
N ALA A 120 14.12 0.35 17.75
CA ALA A 120 13.66 1.01 18.95
C ALA A 120 14.57 0.72 20.15
N ASN A 121 15.02 -0.52 20.31
CA ASN A 121 15.97 -0.90 21.37
C ASN A 121 17.37 -0.32 21.17
N GLN A 122 17.82 -0.14 19.93
CA GLN A 122 19.08 0.55 19.65
C GLN A 122 19.04 2.01 20.13
N ALA A 123 17.95 2.72 19.80
CA ALA A 123 17.75 4.10 20.24
C ALA A 123 17.43 4.21 21.74
N GLY A 124 16.58 3.32 22.25
CA GLY A 124 16.12 3.28 23.64
C GLY A 124 17.23 3.08 24.67
N ASN A 125 18.31 2.38 24.29
CA ASN A 125 19.48 2.18 25.14
C ASN A 125 20.11 3.51 25.62
N PHE A 126 20.01 4.57 24.84
CA PHE A 126 20.57 5.88 25.20
C PHE A 126 19.68 6.68 26.17
N VAL A 127 18.38 6.34 26.26
CA VAL A 127 17.38 7.05 27.06
C VAL A 127 16.75 6.17 28.15
N GLY A 128 17.32 4.99 28.41
CA GLY A 128 16.87 4.10 29.48
C GLY A 128 15.55 3.36 29.18
N HIS A 129 15.14 3.24 27.92
CA HIS A 129 13.96 2.49 27.49
C HIS A 129 14.34 1.17 26.81
N ALA A 130 13.52 0.15 27.01
CA ALA A 130 13.55 -1.11 26.28
C ALA A 130 12.15 -1.47 25.81
N PHE A 131 12.06 -2.17 24.71
CA PHE A 131 10.82 -2.62 24.13
C PHE A 131 10.87 -4.12 23.88
N ASP A 132 9.83 -4.82 24.32
CA ASP A 132 9.72 -6.27 24.18
C ASP A 132 8.58 -6.61 23.24
N LEU A 133 8.80 -7.52 22.29
CA LEU A 133 7.76 -7.96 21.35
C LEU A 133 7.15 -9.27 21.85
N VAL A 134 5.86 -9.23 22.18
CA VAL A 134 5.07 -10.41 22.51
C VAL A 134 4.27 -10.81 21.28
N GLU A 135 4.66 -11.90 20.62
CA GLU A 135 3.98 -12.38 19.43
C GLU A 135 2.77 -13.27 19.80
N ALA A 136 1.58 -12.83 19.45
CA ALA A 136 0.31 -13.50 19.72
C ALA A 136 -0.46 -13.68 18.41
N ILE A 137 -0.04 -14.66 17.61
CA ILE A 137 -0.62 -14.95 16.30
C ILE A 137 -1.42 -16.25 16.39
N VAL A 138 -2.68 -16.20 15.97
CA VAL A 138 -3.55 -17.38 15.88
C VAL A 138 -3.66 -17.87 14.44
N PRO A 139 -3.89 -19.18 14.21
CA PRO A 139 -4.16 -19.71 12.88
C PRO A 139 -5.50 -19.19 12.32
N GLU A 140 -5.81 -19.52 11.06
CA GLU A 140 -7.02 -19.05 10.36
C GLU A 140 -8.32 -19.41 11.10
N ASP A 141 -8.39 -20.61 11.64
CA ASP A 141 -9.53 -21.13 12.44
C ASP A 141 -9.44 -20.76 13.92
N GLY A 142 -8.40 -20.03 14.34
CA GLY A 142 -8.15 -19.67 15.73
C GLY A 142 -9.04 -18.53 16.23
N ASP A 143 -9.38 -18.57 17.51
CA ASP A 143 -10.13 -17.52 18.22
C ASP A 143 -9.18 -16.41 18.70
N VAL A 144 -9.12 -15.32 17.93
CA VAL A 144 -8.28 -14.17 18.26
C VAL A 144 -8.80 -13.40 19.48
N VAL A 145 -10.11 -13.46 19.77
CA VAL A 145 -10.69 -12.80 20.95
C VAL A 145 -10.30 -13.52 22.23
N ALA A 146 -10.29 -14.86 22.21
CA ALA A 146 -9.77 -15.65 23.32
C ALA A 146 -8.28 -15.37 23.55
N LYS A 147 -7.48 -15.30 22.46
CA LYS A 147 -6.07 -14.94 22.54
C LYS A 147 -5.84 -13.53 23.08
N ALA A 148 -6.67 -12.55 22.65
CA ALA A 148 -6.63 -11.19 23.18
C ALA A 148 -6.92 -11.16 24.69
N LYS A 149 -7.92 -11.89 25.18
CA LYS A 149 -8.20 -12.00 26.62
C LYS A 149 -7.03 -12.60 27.40
N GLU A 150 -6.33 -13.59 26.83
CA GLU A 150 -5.15 -14.20 27.45
C GLU A 150 -4.02 -13.18 27.63
N VAL A 151 -3.71 -12.39 26.59
CA VAL A 151 -2.60 -11.43 26.63
C VAL A 151 -2.95 -10.12 27.36
N LEU A 152 -4.24 -9.82 27.53
CA LEU A 152 -4.78 -8.65 28.25
C LEU A 152 -5.13 -8.95 29.72
N LYS A 153 -4.82 -10.14 30.24
CA LYS A 153 -5.15 -10.53 31.62
C LYS A 153 -4.65 -9.56 32.70
N ASP A 154 -3.54 -8.86 32.40
CA ASP A 154 -2.91 -7.91 33.31
C ASP A 154 -3.40 -6.46 33.11
N GLY A 155 -4.41 -6.26 32.23
CA GLY A 155 -5.06 -4.98 31.94
C GLY A 155 -4.61 -4.33 30.63
N ASP A 156 -4.67 -3.01 30.59
CA ASP A 156 -4.41 -2.21 29.37
C ASP A 156 -3.01 -2.48 28.78
N ALA A 157 -2.91 -2.55 27.45
CA ALA A 157 -1.72 -2.91 26.73
C ALA A 157 -1.46 -2.04 25.50
N LEU A 158 -0.23 -2.13 24.98
CA LEU A 158 0.20 -1.60 23.69
C LEU A 158 0.10 -2.72 22.66
N ILE A 159 -0.79 -2.58 21.69
CA ILE A 159 -1.15 -3.65 20.74
C ILE A 159 -0.90 -3.18 19.31
N ILE A 160 -0.22 -3.99 18.52
CA ILE A 160 -0.18 -3.92 17.07
C ILE A 160 -1.15 -4.96 16.53
N ALA A 161 -2.26 -4.51 15.93
CA ALA A 161 -3.36 -5.38 15.51
C ALA A 161 -3.30 -5.64 14.01
N ASP A 162 -2.84 -6.85 13.63
CA ASP A 162 -2.92 -7.39 12.26
C ASP A 162 -4.21 -8.19 12.10
N LEU A 163 -5.35 -7.47 12.12
CA LEU A 163 -6.69 -8.02 12.18
C LEU A 163 -7.58 -7.39 11.11
N GLU A 164 -8.52 -8.18 10.59
CA GLU A 164 -9.64 -7.66 9.80
C GLU A 164 -10.65 -6.92 10.68
N ALA A 165 -11.53 -6.13 10.06
CA ALA A 165 -12.40 -5.17 10.76
C ALA A 165 -13.25 -5.81 11.88
N ALA A 166 -13.83 -6.97 11.61
CA ALA A 166 -14.70 -7.65 12.59
C ALA A 166 -13.91 -8.11 13.83
N ASP A 167 -12.75 -8.75 13.61
CA ASP A 167 -11.87 -9.21 14.68
C ASP A 167 -11.27 -8.03 15.45
N LEU A 168 -10.87 -6.96 14.75
CA LEU A 168 -10.37 -5.73 15.37
C LEU A 168 -11.40 -5.10 16.32
N LEU A 169 -12.66 -4.97 15.87
CA LEU A 169 -13.74 -4.43 16.70
C LEU A 169 -14.02 -5.32 17.91
N ALA A 170 -14.09 -6.65 17.70
CA ALA A 170 -14.31 -7.59 18.78
C ALA A 170 -13.23 -7.52 19.87
N VAL A 171 -11.96 -7.31 19.47
CA VAL A 171 -10.85 -7.10 20.41
C VAL A 171 -10.94 -5.72 21.06
N ALA A 172 -11.18 -4.66 20.29
CA ALA A 172 -11.26 -3.29 20.79
C ALA A 172 -12.39 -3.08 21.80
N ASP A 173 -13.49 -3.82 21.67
CA ASP A 173 -14.66 -3.76 22.54
C ASP A 173 -14.51 -4.62 23.83
N LEU A 174 -13.38 -5.32 24.02
CA LEU A 174 -13.13 -6.04 25.28
C LEU A 174 -12.97 -5.04 26.44
N PRO A 175 -13.61 -5.28 27.60
CA PRO A 175 -13.42 -4.43 28.79
C PRO A 175 -11.95 -4.26 29.19
N ALA A 176 -11.14 -5.34 29.08
CA ALA A 176 -9.71 -5.32 29.36
C ALA A 176 -8.89 -4.47 28.34
N ALA A 177 -9.44 -4.18 27.16
CA ALA A 177 -8.77 -3.36 26.16
C ALA A 177 -9.19 -1.88 26.19
N LYS A 178 -10.07 -1.51 27.13
CA LYS A 178 -10.74 -0.19 27.14
C LYS A 178 -9.80 1.00 27.06
N ASN A 179 -8.70 0.98 27.78
CA ASN A 179 -7.73 2.07 27.78
C ASN A 179 -6.48 1.74 26.97
N SER A 180 -6.38 0.56 26.38
CA SER A 180 -5.24 0.14 25.55
C SER A 180 -5.01 1.09 24.38
N ILE A 181 -3.81 1.03 23.81
CA ILE A 181 -3.50 1.61 22.50
C ILE A 181 -3.43 0.46 21.50
N ILE A 182 -4.37 0.43 20.55
CA ILE A 182 -4.47 -0.60 19.51
C ILE A 182 -4.13 0.05 18.17
N MET A 183 -2.97 -0.29 17.60
CA MET A 183 -2.52 0.19 16.29
C MET A 183 -3.04 -0.73 15.20
N ASN A 184 -4.07 -0.32 14.48
CA ASN A 184 -4.60 -1.05 13.32
C ASN A 184 -3.64 -0.93 12.14
N ILE A 185 -3.08 -2.06 11.71
CA ILE A 185 -2.11 -2.13 10.61
C ILE A 185 -2.65 -2.83 9.36
N ARG A 186 -3.91 -3.34 9.38
CA ARG A 186 -4.49 -4.17 8.32
C ARG A 186 -5.84 -3.64 7.78
N ALA A 187 -6.82 -3.42 8.64
CA ALA A 187 -8.18 -3.14 8.21
C ALA A 187 -8.33 -1.74 7.62
N SER A 188 -8.65 -1.67 6.31
CA SER A 188 -8.85 -0.43 5.55
C SER A 188 -10.31 0.01 5.50
N ASP A 189 -11.22 -0.68 6.19
CA ASP A 189 -12.65 -0.40 6.19
C ASP A 189 -12.94 1.03 6.66
N THR A 190 -13.68 1.77 5.85
CA THR A 190 -14.01 3.17 6.11
C THR A 190 -14.84 3.35 7.38
N ALA A 191 -15.73 2.40 7.66
CA ALA A 191 -16.59 2.44 8.85
C ALA A 191 -15.81 2.53 10.17
N LEU A 192 -14.60 1.95 10.22
CA LEU A 192 -13.71 2.01 11.41
C LEU A 192 -13.22 3.44 11.71
N ARG A 193 -13.27 4.36 10.77
CA ARG A 193 -12.92 5.79 10.92
C ARG A 193 -14.17 6.66 10.96
N GLN A 194 -15.34 6.06 10.81
CA GLN A 194 -16.64 6.73 10.79
C GLN A 194 -17.53 6.19 11.92
N GLU A 195 -18.61 5.54 11.59
CA GLU A 195 -19.64 5.12 12.56
C GLU A 195 -19.16 4.08 13.59
N GLN A 196 -18.15 3.29 13.23
CA GLN A 196 -17.63 2.20 14.07
C GLN A 196 -16.29 2.53 14.72
N CYS A 197 -15.93 3.81 14.78
CA CYS A 197 -14.66 4.22 15.39
C CYS A 197 -14.64 3.94 16.90
N ARG A 198 -13.43 3.62 17.40
CA ARG A 198 -13.19 3.37 18.83
C ARG A 198 -12.08 4.28 19.34
N SER A 199 -12.23 4.74 20.56
CA SER A 199 -11.28 5.67 21.18
C SER A 199 -9.93 5.05 21.52
N ASN A 200 -9.85 3.73 21.63
CA ASN A 200 -8.62 2.96 21.89
C ASN A 200 -7.92 2.47 20.61
N VAL A 201 -8.50 2.71 19.43
CA VAL A 201 -7.93 2.29 18.13
C VAL A 201 -7.28 3.47 17.43
N PHE A 202 -6.06 3.27 16.96
CA PHE A 202 -5.28 4.16 16.12
C PHE A 202 -5.02 3.49 14.78
N HIS A 203 -5.22 4.19 13.68
CA HIS A 203 -5.14 3.61 12.36
C HIS A 203 -3.84 4.00 11.66
N ILE A 204 -2.95 3.04 11.45
CA ILE A 204 -1.71 3.21 10.69
C ILE A 204 -1.95 3.01 9.20
N ILE A 205 -2.72 1.98 8.85
CA ILE A 205 -3.09 1.69 7.47
C ILE A 205 -4.08 2.74 6.95
N PRO A 206 -3.95 3.26 5.72
CA PRO A 206 -4.95 4.10 5.09
C PRO A 206 -6.27 3.36 4.86
N ASP A 207 -7.38 4.06 5.01
CA ASP A 207 -8.70 3.52 4.67
C ASP A 207 -8.99 3.61 3.16
N TRP A 208 -10.09 3.00 2.74
CA TRP A 208 -10.53 3.03 1.35
C TRP A 208 -10.81 4.44 0.85
N ALA A 209 -11.27 5.34 1.72
CA ALA A 209 -11.52 6.73 1.36
C ALA A 209 -10.23 7.48 1.02
N MET A 210 -9.18 7.33 1.83
CA MET A 210 -7.86 7.91 1.55
C MET A 210 -7.25 7.37 0.26
N ARG A 211 -7.38 6.06 0.01
CA ARG A 211 -6.88 5.40 -1.20
C ARG A 211 -7.62 5.90 -2.45
N ALA A 212 -8.95 5.99 -2.38
CA ALA A 212 -9.76 6.52 -3.48
C ALA A 212 -9.42 7.99 -3.78
N ASP A 213 -9.29 8.83 -2.75
CA ASP A 213 -8.96 10.24 -2.91
C ASP A 213 -7.57 10.42 -3.53
N ALA A 214 -6.59 9.63 -3.10
CA ALA A 214 -5.23 9.69 -3.62
C ALA A 214 -5.17 9.38 -5.13
N LEU A 215 -5.84 8.30 -5.56
CA LEU A 215 -5.94 7.96 -6.97
C LEU A 215 -6.76 9.00 -7.74
N ALA A 216 -7.89 9.44 -7.21
CA ALA A 216 -8.76 10.41 -7.87
C ALA A 216 -8.02 11.73 -8.16
N GLN A 217 -7.31 12.29 -7.18
CA GLN A 217 -6.51 13.50 -7.36
C GLN A 217 -5.48 13.33 -8.49
N TYR A 218 -4.77 12.21 -8.52
CA TYR A 218 -3.81 11.91 -9.57
C TYR A 218 -4.46 11.80 -10.95
N LEU A 219 -5.58 11.09 -11.06
CA LEU A 219 -6.29 10.92 -12.32
C LEU A 219 -6.83 12.25 -12.87
N ILE A 220 -7.37 13.10 -12.00
CA ILE A 220 -7.86 14.44 -12.39
C ILE A 220 -6.68 15.33 -12.79
N TRP A 221 -5.56 15.29 -12.08
CA TRP A 221 -4.33 15.98 -12.47
C TRP A 221 -3.82 15.55 -13.85
N LYS A 222 -3.94 14.25 -14.17
CA LYS A 222 -3.65 13.69 -15.51
C LYS A 222 -4.70 14.02 -16.56
N LYS A 223 -5.82 14.65 -16.20
CA LYS A 223 -6.96 14.92 -17.08
C LYS A 223 -7.64 13.64 -17.58
N TRP A 224 -7.74 12.63 -16.73
CA TRP A 224 -8.44 11.35 -16.94
C TRP A 224 -9.70 11.26 -16.05
N PRO A 225 -10.75 12.05 -16.33
CA PRO A 225 -11.91 12.14 -15.43
C PRO A 225 -12.94 11.01 -15.62
N ARG A 226 -12.87 10.19 -16.68
CA ARG A 226 -13.89 9.16 -16.97
C ARG A 226 -13.38 7.79 -16.53
N TRP A 227 -14.04 7.19 -15.54
CA TRP A 227 -13.62 5.95 -14.91
C TRP A 227 -14.65 4.85 -15.17
N TYR A 228 -14.23 3.76 -15.81
CA TYR A 228 -14.98 2.52 -15.92
C TYR A 228 -14.61 1.63 -14.75
N VAL A 229 -15.60 1.28 -13.90
CA VAL A 229 -15.35 0.43 -12.72
C VAL A 229 -15.72 -1.01 -13.07
N ILE A 230 -14.82 -1.95 -12.72
CA ILE A 230 -15.09 -3.38 -12.75
C ILE A 230 -14.77 -3.97 -11.38
N ARG A 231 -15.69 -4.74 -10.81
CA ARG A 231 -15.60 -5.17 -9.40
C ARG A 231 -16.27 -6.50 -9.11
N ARG A 232 -15.94 -7.05 -7.94
CA ARG A 232 -16.73 -8.09 -7.29
C ARG A 232 -17.91 -7.46 -6.53
N ASP A 233 -18.81 -8.31 -6.04
CA ASP A 233 -19.99 -7.88 -5.24
C ASP A 233 -19.83 -8.18 -3.74
N THR A 234 -18.59 -8.20 -3.24
CA THR A 234 -18.30 -8.41 -1.82
C THR A 234 -18.61 -7.15 -1.00
N PRO A 235 -18.81 -7.26 0.31
CA PRO A 235 -19.00 -6.10 1.19
C PRO A 235 -17.81 -5.11 1.13
N ALA A 236 -16.57 -5.60 1.10
CA ALA A 236 -15.37 -4.78 1.03
C ALA A 236 -15.30 -4.00 -0.30
N ASP A 237 -15.64 -4.65 -1.42
CA ASP A 237 -15.64 -4.02 -2.73
C ASP A 237 -16.76 -2.97 -2.85
N LYS A 238 -17.90 -3.20 -2.22
CA LYS A 238 -18.98 -2.20 -2.12
C LYS A 238 -18.58 -0.98 -1.30
N ASP A 239 -17.85 -1.15 -0.20
CA ASP A 239 -17.31 -0.02 0.57
C ASP A 239 -16.33 0.78 -0.28
N TYR A 240 -15.36 0.11 -0.92
CA TYR A 240 -14.40 0.82 -1.77
C TYR A 240 -15.07 1.52 -2.94
N LEU A 241 -16.05 0.90 -3.62
CA LEU A 241 -16.84 1.56 -4.66
C LEU A 241 -17.54 2.84 -4.17
N ALA A 242 -18.11 2.79 -2.97
CA ALA A 242 -18.75 3.97 -2.38
C ALA A 242 -17.72 5.12 -2.23
N GLN A 243 -16.49 4.80 -1.81
CA GLN A 243 -15.42 5.79 -1.69
C GLN A 243 -14.93 6.29 -3.05
N VAL A 244 -14.87 5.43 -4.07
CA VAL A 244 -14.54 5.85 -5.45
C VAL A 244 -15.59 6.82 -5.99
N LYS A 245 -16.88 6.54 -5.78
CA LYS A 245 -17.98 7.44 -6.18
C LYS A 245 -17.93 8.77 -5.40
N ARG A 246 -17.61 8.73 -4.09
CA ARG A 246 -17.39 9.93 -3.27
C ARG A 246 -16.21 10.76 -3.81
N ALA A 247 -15.08 10.13 -4.07
CA ALA A 247 -13.89 10.79 -4.60
C ALA A 247 -14.15 11.39 -6.01
N ALA A 248 -14.90 10.70 -6.87
CA ALA A 248 -15.33 11.21 -8.15
C ALA A 248 -16.12 12.52 -8.00
N ALA A 249 -17.12 12.52 -7.15
CA ALA A 249 -17.93 13.73 -6.87
C ALA A 249 -17.08 14.87 -6.28
N ARG A 250 -16.13 14.55 -5.40
CA ARG A 250 -15.29 15.52 -4.70
C ARG A 250 -14.27 16.20 -5.62
N PHE A 251 -13.62 15.44 -6.50
CA PHE A 251 -12.51 15.93 -7.31
C PHE A 251 -12.85 16.16 -8.79
N GLY A 252 -14.10 15.95 -9.18
CA GLY A 252 -14.56 16.22 -10.56
C GLY A 252 -14.34 15.06 -11.53
N GLY A 253 -14.24 13.83 -11.02
CA GLY A 253 -14.28 12.62 -11.82
C GLY A 253 -15.69 12.15 -12.11
N LYS A 254 -15.83 11.16 -12.99
CA LYS A 254 -17.10 10.53 -13.35
C LYS A 254 -16.93 9.02 -13.47
N VAL A 255 -17.62 8.26 -12.64
CA VAL A 255 -17.82 6.83 -12.88
C VAL A 255 -18.80 6.69 -14.04
N VAL A 256 -18.32 6.25 -15.20
CA VAL A 256 -19.12 6.15 -16.43
C VAL A 256 -19.96 4.88 -16.46
N ASP A 257 -19.47 3.83 -15.82
CA ASP A 257 -20.18 2.56 -15.62
C ASP A 257 -19.58 1.81 -14.44
N ASP A 258 -20.34 0.86 -13.86
CA ASP A 258 -20.01 0.09 -12.68
C ASP A 258 -20.43 -1.36 -12.94
N LYS A 259 -19.51 -2.16 -13.44
CA LYS A 259 -19.78 -3.55 -13.82
C LYS A 259 -19.36 -4.52 -12.71
N VAL A 260 -20.30 -5.38 -12.33
CA VAL A 260 -20.00 -6.55 -11.51
C VAL A 260 -19.48 -7.66 -12.42
N TYR A 261 -18.30 -8.17 -12.09
CA TYR A 261 -17.73 -9.36 -12.72
C TYR A 261 -17.94 -10.55 -11.79
N ASP A 262 -18.86 -11.41 -12.17
CA ASP A 262 -19.22 -12.59 -11.38
C ASP A 262 -18.36 -13.77 -11.77
N LEU A 263 -17.41 -14.11 -10.89
CA LEU A 263 -16.55 -15.28 -11.02
C LEU A 263 -17.01 -16.35 -10.03
N PRO A 264 -17.07 -17.63 -10.46
CA PRO A 264 -17.27 -18.72 -9.52
C PRO A 264 -16.18 -18.69 -8.42
N PRO A 265 -16.55 -18.93 -7.15
CA PRO A 265 -15.57 -19.02 -6.07
C PRO A 265 -14.46 -20.03 -6.40
N GLY A 266 -13.21 -19.63 -6.22
CA GLY A 266 -12.05 -20.50 -6.50
C GLY A 266 -11.71 -20.68 -7.99
N ALA A 267 -12.33 -19.93 -8.88
CA ALA A 267 -12.06 -20.01 -10.33
C ALA A 267 -10.58 -19.81 -10.69
N ARG A 268 -9.87 -18.98 -9.89
CA ARG A 268 -8.43 -18.75 -10.05
C ARG A 268 -7.57 -19.98 -9.67
N ASN A 269 -8.06 -20.83 -8.79
CA ASN A 269 -7.30 -21.98 -8.26
C ASN A 269 -7.37 -23.23 -9.13
N LEU A 270 -8.22 -23.21 -10.16
CA LEU A 270 -8.38 -24.32 -11.10
C LEU A 270 -7.69 -23.98 -12.42
N ASP A 271 -6.94 -24.90 -13.01
CA ASP A 271 -6.28 -24.70 -14.30
C ASP A 271 -7.26 -24.23 -15.39
N SER A 272 -8.48 -24.77 -15.40
CA SER A 272 -9.55 -24.35 -16.31
C SER A 272 -10.09 -22.96 -15.99
N GLY A 273 -10.20 -22.59 -14.71
CA GLY A 273 -10.65 -21.27 -14.25
C GLY A 273 -9.67 -20.16 -14.63
N TYR A 274 -8.38 -20.43 -14.52
CA TYR A 274 -7.33 -19.52 -14.94
C TYR A 274 -7.44 -19.12 -16.42
N GLN A 275 -7.65 -20.09 -17.31
CA GLN A 275 -7.86 -19.84 -18.73
C GLN A 275 -9.18 -19.11 -19.02
N GLN A 276 -10.25 -19.43 -18.28
CA GLN A 276 -11.54 -18.75 -18.43
C GLN A 276 -11.46 -17.27 -18.09
N VAL A 277 -10.87 -16.90 -16.97
CA VAL A 277 -10.70 -15.49 -16.57
C VAL A 277 -9.97 -14.71 -17.67
N GLN A 278 -8.86 -15.22 -18.16
CA GLN A 278 -8.08 -14.56 -19.21
C GLN A 278 -8.85 -14.38 -20.53
N SER A 279 -9.72 -15.34 -20.90
CA SER A 279 -10.49 -15.28 -22.12
C SER A 279 -11.77 -14.44 -22.00
N GLN A 280 -12.36 -14.38 -20.81
CA GLN A 280 -13.61 -13.64 -20.56
C GLN A 280 -13.40 -12.13 -20.39
N ILE A 281 -12.30 -11.70 -19.80
CA ILE A 281 -12.04 -10.27 -19.54
C ILE A 281 -12.19 -9.39 -20.79
N PRO A 282 -11.67 -9.75 -21.97
CA PRO A 282 -11.90 -8.94 -23.16
C PRO A 282 -13.38 -8.79 -23.51
N MET A 283 -14.18 -9.84 -23.41
CA MET A 283 -15.64 -9.82 -23.68
C MET A 283 -16.38 -9.00 -22.62
N GLU A 284 -15.99 -9.14 -21.35
CA GLU A 284 -16.60 -8.40 -20.24
C GLU A 284 -16.32 -6.88 -20.32
N THR A 285 -15.20 -6.51 -20.94
CA THR A 285 -14.80 -5.10 -21.11
C THR A 285 -15.12 -4.51 -22.48
N GLU A 286 -15.64 -5.32 -23.45
CA GLU A 286 -15.97 -4.87 -24.80
C GLU A 286 -17.09 -3.82 -24.80
N SER A 287 -18.12 -4.02 -23.97
CA SER A 287 -19.26 -3.12 -23.88
C SER A 287 -19.03 -1.88 -23.02
N ALA A 288 -17.81 -1.69 -22.50
CA ALA A 288 -17.51 -0.54 -21.66
C ALA A 288 -17.71 0.78 -22.40
N PRO A 289 -18.43 1.76 -21.82
CA PRO A 289 -18.55 3.10 -22.38
C PRO A 289 -17.18 3.75 -22.58
N GLU A 290 -17.12 4.83 -23.32
CA GLU A 290 -15.87 5.58 -23.48
C GLU A 290 -15.32 6.04 -22.12
N HIS A 291 -14.10 5.63 -21.80
CA HIS A 291 -13.44 5.88 -20.53
C HIS A 291 -11.95 6.17 -20.70
N ASP A 292 -11.37 6.78 -19.68
CA ASP A 292 -9.94 7.13 -19.66
C ASP A 292 -9.13 6.07 -18.91
N VAL A 293 -9.70 5.47 -17.86
CA VAL A 293 -9.07 4.43 -17.04
C VAL A 293 -10.06 3.34 -16.67
N VAL A 294 -9.54 2.15 -16.42
CA VAL A 294 -10.29 1.05 -15.80
C VAL A 294 -9.96 1.04 -14.31
N TRP A 295 -10.98 1.26 -13.48
CA TRP A 295 -10.83 1.18 -12.02
C TRP A 295 -11.26 -0.18 -11.53
N VAL A 296 -10.28 -0.95 -11.04
CA VAL A 296 -10.50 -2.31 -10.53
C VAL A 296 -10.78 -2.27 -9.05
N ILE A 297 -11.81 -2.97 -8.62
CA ILE A 297 -12.13 -3.20 -7.22
C ILE A 297 -12.30 -4.71 -7.02
N ASN A 298 -11.22 -5.33 -6.57
CA ASN A 298 -11.13 -6.78 -6.37
C ASN A 298 -10.23 -7.07 -5.16
N SER A 299 -10.81 -6.96 -3.96
CA SER A 299 -10.10 -7.14 -2.69
C SER A 299 -9.56 -8.56 -2.51
N ASP A 300 -10.24 -9.55 -3.08
CA ASP A 300 -9.87 -10.97 -3.02
C ASP A 300 -8.84 -11.36 -4.08
N ASP A 301 -8.47 -10.43 -4.97
CA ASP A 301 -7.48 -10.62 -6.03
C ASP A 301 -7.75 -11.82 -6.94
N ASP A 302 -9.03 -12.05 -7.27
CA ASP A 302 -9.47 -13.18 -8.10
C ASP A 302 -9.16 -12.98 -9.59
N PHE A 303 -9.34 -11.75 -10.11
CA PHE A 303 -9.23 -11.45 -11.53
C PHE A 303 -8.45 -10.17 -11.83
N GLY A 304 -8.25 -9.29 -10.86
CA GLY A 304 -7.80 -7.91 -11.07
C GLY A 304 -6.46 -7.80 -11.80
N ASP A 305 -5.52 -8.67 -11.51
CA ASP A 305 -4.20 -8.70 -12.14
C ASP A 305 -4.24 -8.95 -13.65
N TYR A 306 -5.27 -9.65 -14.16
CA TYR A 306 -5.40 -9.92 -15.59
C TYR A 306 -5.84 -8.68 -16.39
N LEU A 307 -6.54 -7.75 -15.77
CA LEU A 307 -7.06 -6.55 -16.44
C LEU A 307 -5.94 -5.69 -17.03
N MET A 308 -4.77 -5.66 -16.41
CA MET A 308 -3.63 -4.90 -16.92
C MET A 308 -3.18 -5.35 -18.33
N TYR A 309 -3.52 -6.57 -18.73
CA TYR A 309 -3.02 -7.19 -19.97
C TYR A 309 -4.13 -7.66 -20.93
N ARG A 310 -5.40 -7.64 -20.49
CA ARG A 310 -6.48 -8.34 -21.19
C ARG A 310 -7.76 -7.52 -21.39
N THR A 311 -7.79 -6.23 -21.11
CA THR A 311 -8.96 -5.40 -21.43
C THR A 311 -9.16 -5.28 -22.94
N TYR A 312 -10.42 -5.23 -23.40
CA TYR A 312 -10.76 -5.04 -24.81
C TYR A 312 -10.15 -3.74 -25.36
N SER A 313 -10.32 -2.64 -24.66
CA SER A 313 -9.67 -1.36 -24.97
C SER A 313 -8.50 -1.15 -24.04
N PRO A 314 -7.25 -1.00 -24.53
CA PRO A 314 -6.08 -0.79 -23.68
C PRO A 314 -6.16 0.59 -23.02
N ARG A 315 -6.45 0.59 -21.71
CA ARG A 315 -6.48 1.78 -20.85
C ARG A 315 -5.63 1.53 -19.60
N PRO A 316 -5.12 2.58 -18.96
CA PRO A 316 -4.49 2.42 -17.65
C PRO A 316 -5.46 1.76 -16.65
N VAL A 317 -4.93 0.80 -15.90
CA VAL A 317 -5.68 0.11 -14.83
C VAL A 317 -5.23 0.69 -13.49
N VAL A 318 -6.20 1.04 -12.66
CA VAL A 318 -5.98 1.62 -11.32
C VAL A 318 -6.90 0.96 -10.30
N GLY A 319 -6.61 1.09 -9.01
CA GLY A 319 -7.49 0.59 -7.95
C GLY A 319 -6.81 -0.41 -7.04
N THR A 320 -7.41 -1.57 -6.85
CA THR A 320 -6.81 -2.66 -6.06
C THR A 320 -5.64 -3.34 -6.78
N GLN A 321 -5.64 -3.30 -8.10
CA GLN A 321 -4.54 -3.77 -8.95
C GLN A 321 -4.15 -2.67 -9.95
N GLY A 322 -3.04 -2.86 -10.66
CA GLY A 322 -2.48 -1.86 -11.55
C GLY A 322 -1.79 -0.72 -10.79
N LEU A 323 -2.20 0.52 -11.01
CA LEU A 323 -1.76 1.65 -10.19
C LEU A 323 -2.58 1.68 -8.90
N GLN A 324 -1.91 1.43 -7.80
CA GLN A 324 -2.50 1.32 -6.46
C GLN A 324 -2.13 2.52 -5.59
N ALA A 325 -2.99 2.82 -4.64
CA ALA A 325 -2.73 3.79 -3.56
C ALA A 325 -2.33 3.04 -2.29
N LEU A 326 -1.06 3.12 -1.92
CA LEU A 326 -0.45 2.29 -0.88
C LEU A 326 0.17 3.12 0.24
N ALA A 327 0.14 2.61 1.46
CA ALA A 327 0.97 3.15 2.54
C ALA A 327 2.46 2.94 2.26
N TRP A 328 2.82 1.87 1.57
CA TRP A 328 4.20 1.57 1.18
C TRP A 328 4.25 0.76 -0.12
N ASP A 329 5.15 1.15 -1.01
CA ASP A 329 5.45 0.42 -2.24
C ASP A 329 6.86 -0.18 -2.16
N PRO A 330 7.05 -1.47 -2.49
CA PRO A 330 8.36 -2.14 -2.43
C PRO A 330 9.40 -1.59 -3.42
N SER A 331 8.99 -0.71 -4.32
CA SER A 331 9.90 -0.02 -5.26
C SER A 331 10.17 1.44 -4.88
N TYR A 332 9.62 1.93 -3.76
CA TYR A 332 9.79 3.32 -3.32
C TYR A 332 11.21 3.55 -2.78
N THR A 333 11.90 4.56 -3.32
CA THR A 333 13.33 4.83 -3.03
C THR A 333 13.60 6.24 -2.52
N GLU A 334 12.58 7.11 -2.50
CA GLU A 334 12.72 8.51 -2.10
C GLU A 334 12.74 8.68 -0.58
N SER A 335 13.06 9.89 -0.13
CA SER A 335 12.91 10.32 1.28
C SER A 335 13.60 9.41 2.32
N GLY A 336 14.71 8.78 1.96
CA GLY A 336 15.41 7.84 2.85
C GLY A 336 14.81 6.44 2.92
N ALA A 337 13.83 6.11 2.07
CA ALA A 337 13.13 4.83 2.04
C ALA A 337 14.05 3.62 1.91
N MET A 338 15.25 3.79 1.31
CA MET A 338 16.24 2.72 1.16
C MET A 338 16.65 2.07 2.48
N HIS A 339 16.52 2.79 3.61
CA HIS A 339 16.76 2.20 4.92
C HIS A 339 15.82 1.00 5.16
N PHE A 340 14.52 1.23 5.05
CA PHE A 340 13.50 0.19 5.23
C PHE A 340 13.53 -0.85 4.10
N GLN A 341 13.68 -0.41 2.84
CA GLN A 341 13.76 -1.28 1.66
C GLN A 341 14.90 -2.30 1.74
N ASN A 342 16.03 -1.92 2.33
CA ASN A 342 17.19 -2.81 2.49
C ASN A 342 17.15 -3.63 3.79
N ALA A 343 16.43 -3.17 4.82
CA ALA A 343 16.38 -3.85 6.12
C ALA A 343 15.51 -5.12 6.07
N ILE A 344 14.32 -5.06 5.50
CA ILE A 344 13.41 -6.22 5.41
C ILE A 344 14.01 -7.40 4.63
N PRO A 345 14.63 -7.23 3.45
CA PRO A 345 15.27 -8.36 2.75
C PRO A 345 16.40 -9.03 3.54
N ARG A 346 17.08 -8.31 4.43
CA ARG A 346 18.13 -8.89 5.29
C ARG A 346 17.56 -9.86 6.31
N ILE A 347 16.38 -9.58 6.87
CA ILE A 347 15.75 -10.38 7.92
C ILE A 347 14.75 -11.41 7.36
N ALA A 348 13.94 -11.03 6.38
CA ALA A 348 12.83 -11.84 5.85
C ALA A 348 13.18 -12.56 4.53
N LYS A 349 14.30 -12.23 3.86
CA LYS A 349 14.71 -12.77 2.55
C LYS A 349 13.69 -12.55 1.42
N ARG A 350 12.88 -11.51 1.54
CA ARG A 350 11.87 -11.07 0.58
C ARG A 350 11.75 -9.54 0.56
N LYS A 351 11.08 -9.01 -0.43
CA LYS A 351 10.76 -7.58 -0.48
C LYS A 351 9.80 -7.18 0.66
N PRO A 352 9.85 -5.92 1.14
CA PRO A 352 8.88 -5.43 2.11
C PRO A 352 7.48 -5.38 1.50
N THR A 353 6.48 -5.60 2.34
CA THR A 353 5.08 -5.41 2.00
C THR A 353 4.53 -4.17 2.70
N GLU A 354 3.37 -3.68 2.25
CA GLU A 354 2.67 -2.59 2.93
C GLU A 354 2.42 -2.91 4.41
N ARG A 355 2.06 -4.17 4.72
CA ARG A 355 1.81 -4.62 6.09
C ARG A 355 3.07 -4.62 6.96
N ASP A 356 4.23 -4.95 6.38
CA ASP A 356 5.51 -4.82 7.12
C ASP A 356 5.78 -3.36 7.48
N TYR A 357 5.51 -2.44 6.56
CA TYR A 357 5.70 -1.02 6.83
C TYR A 357 4.73 -0.49 7.88
N THR A 358 3.44 -0.84 7.80
CA THR A 358 2.45 -0.37 8.78
C THR A 358 2.70 -0.94 10.17
N ALA A 359 3.17 -2.19 10.28
CA ALA A 359 3.60 -2.78 11.55
C ALA A 359 4.84 -2.09 12.12
N TRP A 360 5.85 -1.87 11.28
CA TRP A 360 7.06 -1.13 11.66
C TRP A 360 6.71 0.27 12.15
N LEU A 361 5.84 0.98 11.42
CA LEU A 361 5.43 2.34 11.76
C LEU A 361 4.59 2.40 13.05
N GLY A 362 3.74 1.40 13.29
CA GLY A 362 2.93 1.29 14.51
C GLY A 362 3.80 1.16 15.77
N ILE A 363 4.77 0.27 15.76
CA ILE A 363 5.72 0.10 16.86
C ILE A 363 6.58 1.35 17.02
N ARG A 364 7.11 1.90 15.91
CA ARG A 364 7.90 3.11 15.94
C ARG A 364 7.13 4.29 16.52
N SER A 365 5.81 4.40 16.25
CA SER A 365 4.97 5.44 16.86
C SER A 365 4.93 5.36 18.39
N ILE A 366 4.77 4.15 18.93
CA ILE A 366 4.75 3.89 20.38
C ILE A 366 6.12 4.18 20.99
N ALA A 367 7.18 3.65 20.36
CA ALA A 367 8.54 3.81 20.86
C ALA A 367 9.01 5.27 20.84
N ASP A 368 8.74 6.00 19.76
CA ASP A 368 9.04 7.43 19.64
C ASP A 368 8.29 8.24 20.70
N ALA A 369 6.99 7.94 20.90
CA ALA A 369 6.19 8.60 21.92
C ALA A 369 6.77 8.35 23.32
N ALA A 370 7.17 7.13 23.65
CA ALA A 370 7.77 6.82 24.96
C ALA A 370 9.12 7.54 25.14
N MET A 371 10.01 7.42 24.19
CA MET A 371 11.37 8.00 24.27
C MET A 371 11.36 9.54 24.31
N ARG A 372 10.51 10.20 23.51
CA ARG A 372 10.47 11.68 23.43
C ARG A 372 9.71 12.31 24.59
N SER A 373 8.60 11.67 25.01
CA SER A 373 7.85 12.19 26.15
C SER A 373 8.49 11.83 27.51
N GLY A 374 9.35 10.81 27.56
CA GLY A 374 9.86 10.23 28.79
C GLY A 374 8.78 9.55 29.64
N LYS A 375 7.60 9.29 29.05
CA LYS A 375 6.43 8.68 29.72
C LYS A 375 6.25 7.23 29.28
N THR A 376 5.72 6.43 30.21
CA THR A 376 5.52 4.99 29.97
C THR A 376 4.09 4.51 30.26
N THR A 377 3.24 5.40 30.83
CA THR A 377 1.83 5.05 31.04
C THR A 377 1.04 5.16 29.74
N ILE A 378 0.12 4.24 29.50
CA ILE A 378 -0.72 4.22 28.28
C ILE A 378 -1.47 5.53 28.10
N LYS A 379 -1.99 6.09 29.19
CA LYS A 379 -2.69 7.36 29.20
C LYS A 379 -1.81 8.51 28.68
N ASP A 380 -0.58 8.60 29.16
CA ASP A 380 0.34 9.66 28.77
C ASP A 380 0.84 9.48 27.33
N LEU A 381 1.12 8.23 26.94
CA LEU A 381 1.49 7.88 25.56
C LEU A 381 0.37 8.25 24.57
N LYS A 382 -0.88 7.93 24.92
CA LYS A 382 -2.05 8.32 24.11
C LYS A 382 -2.19 9.83 23.98
N ALA A 383 -1.99 10.56 25.07
CA ALA A 383 -2.04 12.01 25.05
C ALA A 383 -0.93 12.61 24.17
N PHE A 384 0.29 12.05 24.24
CA PHE A 384 1.41 12.50 23.40
C PHE A 384 1.20 12.18 21.91
N LEU A 385 0.73 10.99 21.57
CA LEU A 385 0.41 10.57 20.18
C LEU A 385 -0.60 11.53 19.51
N LEU A 386 -1.53 12.09 20.27
CA LEU A 386 -2.56 13.01 19.79
C LEU A 386 -2.17 14.48 19.90
N SER A 387 -1.00 14.80 20.44
CA SER A 387 -0.51 16.17 20.56
C SER A 387 0.14 16.67 19.26
N ASP A 388 0.26 18.00 19.15
CA ASP A 388 0.97 18.64 18.02
C ASP A 388 2.50 18.41 18.07
N ASP A 389 3.03 17.98 19.23
CA ASP A 389 4.44 17.64 19.41
C ASP A 389 4.80 16.29 18.79
N PHE A 390 3.82 15.41 18.57
CA PHE A 390 4.06 14.16 17.91
C PHE A 390 4.28 14.35 16.40
N LYS A 391 5.52 14.26 16.00
CA LYS A 391 6.00 14.32 14.60
C LYS A 391 6.90 13.11 14.36
N LEU A 392 6.45 12.18 13.57
CA LEU A 392 7.15 10.91 13.30
C LEU A 392 7.76 10.91 11.90
N GLU A 393 9.01 10.52 11.80
CA GLU A 393 9.67 10.28 10.51
C GLU A 393 9.35 8.87 10.00
N GLY A 394 8.69 8.79 8.84
CA GLY A 394 8.24 7.54 8.20
C GLY A 394 8.77 7.34 6.79
N PHE A 395 9.87 8.00 6.41
CA PHE A 395 10.48 7.93 5.07
C PHE A 395 9.52 8.32 3.94
N LYS A 396 8.65 9.31 4.16
CA LYS A 396 7.67 9.79 3.18
C LYS A 396 7.81 11.26 2.82
N GLY A 397 8.95 11.87 3.17
CA GLY A 397 9.26 13.27 2.84
C GLY A 397 8.55 14.29 3.69
N GLN A 398 7.71 13.88 4.63
CA GLN A 398 7.06 14.75 5.62
C GLN A 398 6.84 14.02 6.94
N ALA A 399 6.74 14.79 8.03
CA ALA A 399 6.45 14.24 9.33
C ALA A 399 5.00 13.74 9.42
N LEU A 400 4.82 12.56 10.02
CA LEU A 400 3.56 11.90 10.22
C LEU A 400 2.97 12.26 11.59
N SER A 401 1.64 12.31 11.71
CA SER A 401 0.92 12.61 12.96
C SER A 401 -0.44 11.92 12.96
N PHE A 402 -1.13 11.90 14.10
CA PHE A 402 -2.49 11.37 14.15
C PHE A 402 -3.53 12.49 14.10
N ARG A 403 -4.68 12.19 13.47
CA ARG A 403 -5.89 13.02 13.56
C ARG A 403 -6.53 12.84 14.93
N SER A 404 -7.02 13.91 15.52
CA SER A 404 -7.69 13.85 16.82
C SER A 404 -9.14 13.39 16.76
N TRP A 405 -9.78 13.36 15.58
CA TRP A 405 -11.20 13.07 15.42
C TRP A 405 -11.51 11.62 15.03
N ASP A 406 -10.56 10.91 14.43
CA ASP A 406 -10.73 9.52 14.00
C ASP A 406 -9.50 8.64 14.28
N HIS A 407 -8.47 9.21 14.90
CA HIS A 407 -7.17 8.58 15.17
C HIS A 407 -6.47 7.98 13.94
N GLN A 408 -6.81 8.44 12.72
CA GLN A 408 -6.10 8.04 11.51
C GLN A 408 -4.75 8.75 11.41
N MET A 409 -3.71 8.01 11.06
CA MET A 409 -2.40 8.59 10.77
C MET A 409 -2.44 9.42 9.50
N ARG A 410 -2.00 10.68 9.61
CA ARG A 410 -1.72 11.58 8.49
C ARG A 410 -0.43 11.15 7.82
N GLN A 411 -0.50 10.73 6.60
CA GLN A 411 0.64 10.27 5.82
C GLN A 411 0.42 10.48 4.33
N PRO A 412 1.47 10.76 3.55
CA PRO A 412 1.40 10.66 2.10
C PRO A 412 1.06 9.25 1.66
N ILE A 413 0.23 9.15 0.63
CA ILE A 413 -0.12 7.87 0.00
C ILE A 413 0.73 7.72 -1.26
N ILE A 414 1.45 6.61 -1.36
CA ILE A 414 2.31 6.29 -2.50
C ILE A 414 1.45 5.70 -3.62
N LEU A 415 1.55 6.26 -4.81
CA LEU A 415 0.90 5.73 -6.00
C LEU A 415 1.91 4.87 -6.77
N GLY A 416 1.76 3.57 -6.68
CA GLY A 416 2.69 2.59 -7.25
C GLY A 416 1.99 1.31 -7.71
N GLY A 417 2.74 0.36 -8.22
CA GLY A 417 2.21 -0.93 -8.70
C GLY A 417 3.03 -2.12 -8.20
N GLY A 418 3.73 -1.97 -7.08
CA GLY A 418 4.46 -3.05 -6.39
C GLY A 418 5.73 -3.55 -7.09
N THR A 419 5.82 -3.43 -8.41
CA THR A 419 6.96 -3.96 -9.22
C THR A 419 7.69 -2.88 -10.00
N ARG A 420 7.16 -1.66 -10.05
CA ARG A 420 7.70 -0.53 -10.81
C ARG A 420 7.89 0.65 -9.88
N VAL A 421 8.76 1.57 -10.29
CA VAL A 421 8.96 2.84 -9.56
C VAL A 421 7.62 3.55 -9.39
N PRO A 422 7.28 4.00 -8.17
CA PRO A 422 6.08 4.76 -7.92
C PRO A 422 6.01 6.00 -8.81
N VAL A 423 4.82 6.34 -9.27
CA VAL A 423 4.62 7.46 -10.20
C VAL A 423 4.42 8.80 -9.48
N SER A 424 3.98 8.77 -8.23
CA SER A 424 3.69 9.98 -7.45
C SER A 424 3.41 9.65 -5.98
N ASN A 425 3.41 10.69 -5.15
CA ASN A 425 2.87 10.66 -3.79
C ASN A 425 1.66 11.59 -3.72
N SER A 426 0.60 11.16 -3.06
CA SER A 426 -0.57 12.01 -2.79
C SER A 426 -0.50 12.55 -1.35
N PRO A 427 -1.03 13.77 -1.10
CA PRO A 427 -1.89 14.56 -1.98
C PRO A 427 -1.12 15.23 -3.11
N GLN A 428 -1.80 15.37 -4.27
CA GLN A 428 -1.26 16.06 -5.44
C GLN A 428 -1.25 17.57 -5.23
N GLU A 429 -0.28 18.24 -5.85
CA GLU A 429 -0.22 19.68 -5.94
C GLU A 429 -1.53 20.25 -6.53
N GLY A 430 -2.12 21.25 -5.90
CA GLY A 430 -3.44 21.77 -6.28
C GLY A 430 -4.63 21.18 -5.51
N PHE A 431 -4.42 20.09 -4.75
CA PHE A 431 -5.45 19.49 -3.88
C PHE A 431 -5.07 19.52 -2.39
N LEU A 432 -4.04 20.26 -2.04
CA LEU A 432 -3.53 20.33 -0.67
C LEU A 432 -4.56 21.00 0.27
N HIS A 433 -4.72 20.42 1.45
CA HIS A 433 -5.58 21.01 2.47
C HIS A 433 -4.89 22.22 3.14
N GLN A 434 -5.68 23.22 3.52
CA GLN A 434 -5.17 24.50 4.04
C GLN A 434 -4.45 24.36 5.39
N THR A 435 -4.94 23.48 6.28
CA THR A 435 -4.41 23.33 7.65
C THR A 435 -3.30 22.29 7.71
N ASN A 436 -3.57 21.09 7.18
CA ASN A 436 -2.59 20.03 7.08
C ASN A 436 -2.75 19.38 5.70
N ILE A 437 -1.68 19.39 4.92
CA ILE A 437 -1.71 19.00 3.51
C ILE A 437 -2.34 17.64 3.23
N THR A 438 -2.23 16.70 4.18
CA THR A 438 -2.78 15.33 4.02
C THR A 438 -4.23 15.19 4.45
N ASP A 439 -4.84 16.20 5.08
CA ASP A 439 -6.26 16.12 5.51
C ASP A 439 -7.25 16.24 4.33
N THR A 440 -6.74 16.49 3.12
CA THR A 440 -7.51 16.31 1.88
C THR A 440 -7.78 14.84 1.52
N LEU A 441 -7.11 13.87 2.15
CA LEU A 441 -7.29 12.44 1.89
C LEU A 441 -8.20 11.82 2.96
N GLY A 442 -9.26 11.15 2.53
CA GLY A 442 -10.28 10.59 3.43
C GLY A 442 -11.28 11.64 3.91
N PHE A 443 -11.82 11.43 5.10
CA PHE A 443 -12.80 12.33 5.70
C PHE A 443 -12.11 13.35 6.61
N ASP A 444 -12.33 14.63 6.31
CA ASP A 444 -11.87 15.71 7.17
C ASP A 444 -12.75 15.88 8.40
N LYS A 445 -12.28 16.67 9.38
CA LYS A 445 -12.97 16.90 10.66
C LYS A 445 -14.43 17.35 10.52
N PRO A 446 -14.83 18.23 9.58
CA PRO A 446 -16.23 18.58 9.37
C PRO A 446 -17.09 17.45 8.77
N GLU A 447 -16.45 16.48 8.09
CA GLU A 447 -17.13 15.40 7.36
C GLU A 447 -17.27 14.12 8.19
N THR A 448 -16.52 14.03 9.32
CA THR A 448 -16.46 12.81 10.12
C THR A 448 -17.76 12.51 10.84
N LYS A 449 -18.13 11.23 10.86
CA LYS A 449 -19.21 10.66 11.69
C LYS A 449 -18.66 9.94 12.93
N CYS A 450 -17.34 9.94 13.09
CA CYS A 450 -16.69 9.30 14.23
C CYS A 450 -16.99 10.07 15.52
N LYS A 451 -17.43 9.35 16.54
CA LYS A 451 -17.70 9.89 17.88
C LYS A 451 -16.70 9.40 18.92
N LEU A 452 -15.65 8.68 18.49
CA LEU A 452 -14.65 8.05 19.36
C LEU A 452 -15.31 7.31 20.53
N VAL A 453 -16.19 6.37 20.19
CA VAL A 453 -16.94 5.59 21.18
C VAL A 453 -15.99 4.86 22.13
N GLN A 454 -16.22 5.00 23.42
CA GLN A 454 -15.50 4.25 24.45
C GLN A 454 -16.00 2.81 24.46
N PRO A 455 -15.11 1.81 24.57
CA PRO A 455 -15.54 0.44 24.81
C PRO A 455 -16.37 0.32 26.07
N PRO A 456 -17.29 -0.68 26.15
CA PRO A 456 -18.09 -0.90 27.34
C PRO A 456 -17.20 -1.14 28.58
N ALA A 457 -17.76 -0.81 29.74
CA ALA A 457 -17.06 -0.93 31.02
C ALA A 457 -16.99 -2.39 31.48
#